data_b34cdbf85c75161a621713b318c3bf81
#
_entry.id   b34cdbf85c75161a621713b318c3bf81
#
_cell.length_a   1.000
_cell.length_b   1.000
_cell.length_c   1.000
_cell.angle_alpha   90.00
_cell.angle_beta   90.00
_cell.angle_gamma   90.00
#
_symmetry.space_group_name_H-M   'P 1'
#
loop_
_entity.id
_entity.type
_entity.pdbx_description
1 polymer ?
#
loop_
_entity_poly.entity_id
_entity_poly.type
_entity_poly.pdbx_seq_one_letter_code
_entity_poly.pdbx_strand_id
1 'polypeptide(L)'
;MVNGVILVDLTDQGRRTIKESPDRAEASKAEAAKLGIQVKNLFYTPGGPHDAAIVIEAEGPEPIHKFMVNIQSSGNVKMKFVRAFSIEEMRKMI
;
A
#
# COMPACT_ATOMS: atom_id res chain seq x y z
N MET A 1 8.95 -1.80 -14.82
CA MET A 1 8.58 -1.81 -13.39
C MET A 1 7.48 -0.80 -13.12
N VAL A 2 6.55 -1.16 -12.25
CA VAL A 2 5.50 -0.25 -11.81
C VAL A 2 5.83 0.21 -10.40
N ASN A 3 5.95 1.53 -10.24
CA ASN A 3 6.15 2.14 -8.93
C ASN A 3 4.87 2.84 -8.51
N GLY A 4 4.60 2.86 -7.24
CA GLY A 4 3.42 3.55 -6.76
C GLY A 4 3.37 3.70 -5.25
N VAL A 5 2.36 4.42 -4.83
CA VAL A 5 2.07 4.63 -3.43
C VAL A 5 0.66 4.13 -3.16
N ILE A 6 0.52 3.24 -2.21
CA ILE A 6 -0.79 2.81 -1.74
C ILE A 6 -1.13 3.67 -0.52
N LEU A 7 -2.21 4.42 -0.63
CA LEU A 7 -2.72 5.24 0.46
C LEU A 7 -3.72 4.40 1.24
N VAL A 8 -3.55 4.33 2.54
CA VAL A 8 -4.33 3.44 3.40
C VAL A 8 -5.15 4.26 4.38
N ASP A 9 -6.43 3.96 4.45
CA ASP A 9 -7.34 4.53 5.44
C ASP A 9 -7.87 3.39 6.30
N LEU A 10 -7.84 3.58 7.62
CA LEU A 10 -8.43 2.62 8.53
C LEU A 10 -9.96 2.72 8.50
N THR A 11 -10.63 1.59 8.50
CA THR A 11 -12.07 1.53 8.72
C THR A 11 -12.36 1.69 10.21
N ASP A 12 -13.63 1.78 10.58
CA ASP A 12 -14.00 1.81 12.00
C ASP A 12 -13.47 0.57 12.72
N GLN A 13 -13.57 -0.58 12.08
CA GLN A 13 -13.03 -1.84 12.62
C GLN A 13 -11.52 -1.77 12.82
N GLY A 14 -10.81 -1.23 11.82
CA GLY A 14 -9.35 -1.07 11.91
C GLY A 14 -8.94 -0.11 13.01
N ARG A 15 -9.71 0.97 13.21
CA ARG A 15 -9.43 1.96 14.27
C ARG A 15 -9.66 1.36 15.66
N ARG A 16 -10.72 0.58 15.81
CA ARG A 16 -11.00 -0.07 17.09
C ARG A 16 -9.93 -1.07 17.50
N THR A 17 -9.21 -1.62 16.53
CA THR A 17 -8.14 -2.60 16.75
C THR A 17 -6.78 -2.04 16.37
N ILE A 18 -6.58 -0.74 16.55
CA ILE A 18 -5.36 -0.04 16.13
C ILE A 18 -4.08 -0.62 16.75
N LYS A 19 -4.17 -1.16 17.95
CA LYS A 19 -3.00 -1.75 18.62
C LYS A 19 -2.46 -2.98 17.89
N GLU A 20 -3.31 -3.63 17.09
CA GLU A 20 -2.91 -4.79 16.29
C GLU A 20 -2.43 -4.39 14.89
N SER A 21 -2.56 -3.10 14.53
CA SER A 21 -2.22 -2.61 13.19
C SER A 21 -0.76 -2.88 12.80
N PRO A 22 0.24 -2.64 13.68
CA PRO A 22 1.62 -2.93 13.29
C PRO A 22 1.85 -4.40 12.93
N ASP A 23 1.24 -5.32 13.63
CA ASP A 23 1.35 -6.75 13.30
C ASP A 23 0.67 -7.06 11.97
N ARG A 24 -0.49 -6.43 11.72
CA ARG A 24 -1.16 -6.57 10.42
C ARG A 24 -0.32 -5.99 9.30
N ALA A 25 0.37 -4.88 9.54
CA ALA A 25 1.27 -4.28 8.56
C ALA A 25 2.43 -5.21 8.21
N GLU A 26 3.03 -5.85 9.21
CA GLU A 26 4.10 -6.82 8.97
C GLU A 26 3.59 -8.01 8.16
N ALA A 27 2.39 -8.52 8.49
CA ALA A 27 1.78 -9.61 7.73
C ALA A 27 1.49 -9.19 6.29
N SER A 28 1.06 -7.95 6.07
CA SER A 28 0.82 -7.41 4.74
C SER A 28 2.10 -7.32 3.91
N LYS A 29 3.21 -6.95 4.53
CA LYS A 29 4.51 -6.92 3.84
C LYS A 29 4.90 -8.32 3.38
N ALA A 30 4.68 -9.33 4.21
CA ALA A 30 4.95 -10.72 3.84
C ALA A 30 4.05 -11.18 2.68
N GLU A 31 2.79 -10.81 2.71
CA GLU A 31 1.84 -11.10 1.63
C GLU A 31 2.26 -10.44 0.32
N ALA A 32 2.67 -9.18 0.37
CA ALA A 32 3.17 -8.46 -0.79
C ALA A 32 4.38 -9.16 -1.41
N ALA A 33 5.31 -9.60 -0.58
CA ALA A 33 6.51 -10.30 -1.04
C ALA A 33 6.15 -11.59 -1.80
N LYS A 34 5.16 -12.33 -1.32
CA LYS A 34 4.68 -13.55 -1.99
C LYS A 34 4.11 -13.26 -3.38
N LEU A 35 3.57 -12.07 -3.58
CA LEU A 35 3.02 -11.65 -4.86
C LEU A 35 4.05 -10.98 -5.77
N GLY A 36 5.30 -10.92 -5.35
CA GLY A 36 6.36 -10.27 -6.13
C GLY A 36 6.36 -8.75 -6.00
N ILE A 37 5.69 -8.22 -5.00
CA ILE A 37 5.67 -6.78 -4.72
C ILE A 37 6.77 -6.45 -3.72
N GLN A 38 7.62 -5.48 -4.08
CA GLN A 38 8.64 -4.99 -3.19
C GLN A 38 8.10 -3.78 -2.42
N VAL A 39 7.99 -3.92 -1.10
CA VAL A 39 7.59 -2.81 -0.24
C VAL A 39 8.87 -2.04 0.12
N LYS A 40 9.00 -0.85 -0.45
CA LYS A 40 10.18 0.01 -0.22
C LYS A 40 10.11 0.69 1.13
N ASN A 41 8.93 1.19 1.46
CA ASN A 41 8.68 1.90 2.71
C ASN A 41 7.21 1.76 3.09
N LEU A 42 6.95 1.75 4.38
CA LEU A 42 5.61 1.80 4.92
C LEU A 42 5.63 2.77 6.09
N PHE A 43 4.85 3.84 6.00
CA PHE A 43 4.80 4.88 7.03
C PHE A 43 3.37 5.06 7.51
N TYR A 44 3.21 5.26 8.83
CA TYR A 44 1.96 5.75 9.36
C TYR A 44 1.97 7.28 9.30
N THR A 45 0.82 7.85 8.99
CA THR A 45 0.66 9.31 8.80
C THR A 45 -0.46 9.85 9.67
N PRO A 46 -0.36 9.69 11.01
CA PRO A 46 -1.42 10.13 11.91
C PRO A 46 -1.63 11.64 11.80
N GLY A 47 -2.90 12.03 11.70
CA GLY A 47 -3.26 13.44 11.52
C GLY A 47 -3.26 13.92 10.09
N GLY A 48 -2.80 13.12 9.15
CA GLY A 48 -2.85 13.45 7.73
C GLY A 48 -4.17 13.05 7.08
N PRO A 49 -4.32 13.33 5.77
CA PRO A 49 -5.55 12.97 5.04
C PRO A 49 -5.73 11.45 4.89
N HIS A 50 -4.65 10.69 5.05
CA HIS A 50 -4.67 9.22 5.04
C HIS A 50 -3.93 8.72 6.28
N ASP A 51 -4.22 7.48 6.69
CA ASP A 51 -3.65 6.92 7.91
C ASP A 51 -2.28 6.30 7.72
N ALA A 52 -1.98 5.86 6.51
CA ALA A 52 -0.67 5.30 6.18
C ALA A 52 -0.39 5.40 4.68
N ALA A 53 0.88 5.26 4.33
CA ALA A 53 1.33 5.25 2.95
C ALA A 53 2.35 4.13 2.76
N ILE A 54 2.20 3.37 1.69
CA ILE A 54 3.09 2.26 1.36
C ILE A 54 3.71 2.53 0.00
N VAL A 55 5.03 2.67 -0.04
CA VAL A 55 5.76 2.85 -1.30
C VAL A 55 6.14 1.48 -1.82
N ILE A 56 5.71 1.16 -3.03
CA ILE A 56 5.87 -0.16 -3.62
C ILE A 56 6.46 -0.13 -5.02
N GLU A 57 7.04 -1.26 -5.40
CA GLU A 57 7.50 -1.51 -6.75
C GLU A 57 7.10 -2.94 -7.13
N ALA A 58 6.61 -3.13 -8.35
CA ALA A 58 6.24 -4.44 -8.89
C ALA A 58 6.50 -4.49 -10.38
N GLU A 59 6.56 -5.69 -10.96
CA GLU A 59 6.80 -5.83 -12.39
C GLU A 59 5.62 -5.35 -13.23
N GLY A 60 4.41 -5.46 -12.69
CA GLY A 60 3.20 -5.03 -13.39
C GLY A 60 2.09 -4.66 -12.41
N PRO A 61 0.96 -4.15 -12.90
CA PRO A 61 -0.14 -3.71 -12.05
C PRO A 61 -0.96 -4.84 -11.46
N GLU A 62 -1.01 -6.01 -12.10
CA GLU A 62 -1.87 -7.10 -11.67
C GLU A 62 -1.58 -7.58 -10.24
N PRO A 63 -0.32 -7.84 -9.84
CA PRO A 63 -0.03 -8.22 -8.46
C PRO A 63 -0.46 -7.17 -7.44
N ILE A 64 -0.35 -5.90 -7.81
CA ILE A 64 -0.73 -4.78 -6.93
C ILE A 64 -2.23 -4.82 -6.65
N HIS A 65 -3.04 -5.00 -7.69
CA HIS A 65 -4.49 -5.07 -7.53
C HIS A 65 -4.89 -6.30 -6.72
N LYS A 66 -4.26 -7.42 -6.96
CA LYS A 66 -4.50 -8.65 -6.22
C LYS A 66 -4.21 -8.47 -4.73
N PHE A 67 -3.08 -7.84 -4.43
CA PHE A 67 -2.70 -7.49 -3.07
C PHE A 67 -3.76 -6.61 -2.39
N MET A 68 -4.19 -5.54 -3.09
CA MET A 68 -5.18 -4.62 -2.56
C MET A 68 -6.51 -5.31 -2.26
N VAL A 69 -6.97 -6.15 -3.16
CA VAL A 69 -8.21 -6.91 -2.95
C VAL A 69 -8.08 -7.80 -1.71
N ASN A 70 -6.97 -8.53 -1.60
CA ASN A 70 -6.75 -9.46 -0.49
C ASN A 70 -6.69 -8.74 0.85
N ILE A 71 -5.95 -7.64 0.93
CA ILE A 71 -5.79 -6.92 2.19
C ILE A 71 -7.09 -6.25 2.62
N GLN A 72 -7.79 -5.62 1.67
CA GLN A 72 -9.06 -4.95 1.97
C GLN A 72 -10.16 -5.93 2.39
N SER A 73 -10.06 -7.19 1.99
CA SER A 73 -11.05 -8.20 2.35
C SER A 73 -11.13 -8.46 3.86
N SER A 74 -10.08 -8.10 4.61
CA SER A 74 -10.09 -8.23 6.06
C SER A 74 -11.04 -7.24 6.74
N GLY A 75 -11.42 -6.18 6.04
CA GLY A 75 -12.32 -5.16 6.57
C GLY A 75 -11.67 -4.10 7.45
N ASN A 76 -10.35 -4.15 7.64
CA ASN A 76 -9.63 -3.21 8.51
C ASN A 76 -9.17 -1.94 7.82
N VAL A 77 -9.01 -1.98 6.50
CA VAL A 77 -8.46 -0.86 5.72
C VAL A 77 -9.18 -0.71 4.39
N LYS A 78 -9.11 0.53 3.87
CA LYS A 78 -9.43 0.86 2.49
C LYS A 78 -8.16 1.38 1.85
N MET A 79 -7.91 1.01 0.62
CA MET A 79 -6.69 1.36 -0.09
C MET A 79 -6.97 2.08 -1.39
N LYS A 80 -6.09 3.02 -1.74
CA LYS A 80 -6.07 3.68 -3.04
C LYS A 80 -4.67 3.56 -3.59
N PHE A 81 -4.55 3.27 -4.87
CA PHE A 81 -3.25 3.17 -5.53
C PHE A 81 -2.99 4.41 -6.36
N VAL A 82 -1.84 5.03 -6.14
CA VAL A 82 -1.38 6.18 -6.91
C VAL A 82 -0.12 5.76 -7.66
N ARG A 83 -0.18 5.77 -8.98
CA ARG A 83 0.98 5.44 -9.81
C ARG A 83 2.04 6.52 -9.64
N ALA A 84 3.30 6.09 -9.45
CA ALA A 84 4.41 7.00 -9.25
C ALA A 84 5.42 6.86 -10.39
N PHE A 85 6.00 7.98 -10.82
CA PHE A 85 6.94 8.03 -11.91
C PHE A 85 8.23 8.71 -11.44
N SER A 86 9.36 8.18 -11.89
CA SER A 86 10.64 8.81 -11.64
C SER A 86 10.78 10.08 -12.49
N ILE A 87 11.78 10.88 -12.17
CA ILE A 87 12.10 12.08 -12.96
C ILE A 87 12.37 11.69 -14.43
N GLU A 88 13.10 10.58 -14.63
CA GLU A 88 13.40 10.11 -15.97
C GLU A 88 12.17 9.70 -16.75
N GLU A 89 11.27 8.99 -16.09
CA GLU A 89 10.00 8.61 -16.70
C GLU A 89 9.17 9.84 -17.04
N MET A 90 9.14 10.81 -16.13
CA MET A 90 8.39 12.05 -16.33
C MET A 90 8.93 12.84 -17.52
N ARG A 91 10.24 12.88 -17.69
CA ARG A 91 10.87 13.55 -18.85
C ARG A 91 10.38 12.97 -20.17
N LYS A 92 10.15 11.65 -20.22
CA LYS A 92 9.65 10.99 -21.43
C LYS A 92 8.18 11.26 -21.69
N MET A 93 7.43 11.70 -20.67
CA MET A 93 6.00 11.96 -20.77
C MET A 93 5.68 13.40 -21.18
N ILE A 94 6.63 14.28 -21.09
CA ILE A 94 6.49 15.68 -21.43
C ILE A 94 7.51 16.09 -22.50
#